data_3ed233d6ca03a1806f755f1c25980e14
#
_entry.id   3ed233d6ca03a1806f755f1c25980e14
#
_cell.length_a   1.000
_cell.length_b   1.000
_cell.length_c   1.000
_cell.angle_alpha   90.00
_cell.angle_beta   90.00
_cell.angle_gamma   90.00
#
_symmetry.space_group_name_H-M   'P 1'
#
loop_
_entity.id
_entity.type
_entity.pdbx_description
1 polymer ?
#
loop_
_entity_poly.entity_id
_entity_poly.type
_entity_poly.pdbx_seq_one_letter_code
_entity_poly.pdbx_strand_id
1 'polypeptide(L)'
;MATISLSRILAHWSAIQPDRVAVSHESDAVTYAELDARSNRLARAYAARGVGVDDFVTVALPNGIEFFESCFAIWKLGATPQPVSAKLPKFERDQIIEIGSPKLVVGVPDGEQAGVKTLPIGFAAEPNLADAPLSERTASAWKAMTSGGSTGRPKLIVAKVPAQWDPEGAFLNFGMRGSVLIPGPLYHNGPFVWAMIGLYKGNSVTVTTRFDAEETLKLIDEHRVDTVYLVPTMMQRIWNLPTHVRERYDVSSLKTLWHLAAPCPVWLKEAYIDWLGADVIWELYGGTEGQGSTVITGTEWLSHKGSVGKPVETCEMKIVGENGDTLPVGQVGEVFMRPKAGPGTTYRYIGAEAKKIEGGWESLGDMGRMDADGYLYLSDRQTDMILCGGANIYPAEVEAAIDAFPGVRSSAVIGLPHEDLGNAIHAIVDAPHGNVSQADLIAHLEERLVRYKVPRSFEFVVEPLRDDAGKVRRKALRDERV
;
A
#
# COMPACT_ATOMS: atom_id res chain seq x y z
N MET A 1 -25.61 0.19 -12.19
CA MET A 1 -25.97 1.60 -12.54
C MET A 1 -24.91 2.22 -13.43
N ALA A 2 -25.09 3.43 -13.89
CA ALA A 2 -24.10 4.08 -14.71
C ALA A 2 -22.92 4.55 -13.85
N THR A 3 -21.71 4.43 -14.36
CA THR A 3 -20.50 5.02 -13.78
C THR A 3 -20.67 6.54 -13.71
N ILE A 4 -20.33 7.14 -12.56
CA ILE A 4 -20.36 8.60 -12.34
C ILE A 4 -18.96 9.14 -12.14
N SER A 5 -18.76 10.43 -12.43
CA SER A 5 -17.50 11.10 -12.13
C SER A 5 -17.24 11.15 -10.62
N LEU A 6 -16.00 11.01 -10.20
CA LEU A 6 -15.61 11.21 -8.78
C LEU A 6 -15.93 12.63 -8.29
N SER A 7 -16.06 13.60 -9.20
CA SER A 7 -16.56 14.94 -8.86
C SER A 7 -17.98 14.95 -8.28
N ARG A 8 -18.75 13.89 -8.53
CA ARG A 8 -20.15 13.72 -8.10
C ARG A 8 -20.36 12.71 -6.99
N ILE A 9 -19.34 11.91 -6.65
CA ILE A 9 -19.52 10.77 -5.75
C ILE A 9 -19.98 11.19 -4.34
N LEU A 10 -19.44 12.30 -3.79
CA LEU A 10 -19.88 12.80 -2.49
C LEU A 10 -21.29 13.38 -2.55
N ALA A 11 -21.64 14.13 -3.60
CA ALA A 11 -23.00 14.63 -3.78
C ALA A 11 -24.03 13.49 -3.92
N HIS A 12 -23.66 12.39 -4.60
CA HIS A 12 -24.48 11.18 -4.67
C HIS A 12 -24.80 10.61 -3.29
N TRP A 13 -23.77 10.38 -2.46
CA TRP A 13 -23.97 9.82 -1.12
C TRP A 13 -24.59 10.82 -0.14
N SER A 14 -24.26 12.11 -0.26
CA SER A 14 -24.90 13.17 0.52
C SER A 14 -26.42 13.24 0.29
N ALA A 15 -26.88 12.97 -0.94
CA ALA A 15 -28.31 12.92 -1.23
C ALA A 15 -29.02 11.68 -0.62
N ILE A 16 -28.30 10.57 -0.44
CA ILE A 16 -28.85 9.29 0.06
C ILE A 16 -28.73 9.18 1.57
N GLN A 17 -27.60 9.61 2.13
CA GLN A 17 -27.25 9.44 3.55
C GLN A 17 -26.47 10.66 4.08
N PRO A 18 -27.08 11.87 4.11
CA PRO A 18 -26.38 13.13 4.42
C PRO A 18 -25.69 13.12 5.78
N ASP A 19 -26.35 12.56 6.79
CA ASP A 19 -25.90 12.58 8.19
C ASP A 19 -24.98 11.41 8.56
N ARG A 20 -24.76 10.47 7.61
CA ARG A 20 -23.82 9.38 7.86
C ARG A 20 -22.40 9.93 7.91
N VAL A 21 -21.65 9.53 8.94
CA VAL A 21 -20.22 9.83 9.02
C VAL A 21 -19.52 9.25 7.79
N ALA A 22 -18.83 10.11 7.04
CA ALA A 22 -17.99 9.73 5.91
C ALA A 22 -16.58 9.41 6.36
N VAL A 23 -15.96 10.31 7.14
CA VAL A 23 -14.58 10.15 7.63
C VAL A 23 -14.53 10.43 9.13
N SER A 24 -13.84 9.55 9.86
CA SER A 24 -13.45 9.75 11.27
C SER A 24 -11.92 9.77 11.39
N HIS A 25 -11.40 10.67 12.19
CA HIS A 25 -9.99 10.76 12.53
C HIS A 25 -9.83 11.27 13.96
N GLU A 26 -9.27 10.45 14.84
CA GLU A 26 -9.18 10.73 16.28
C GLU A 26 -10.56 11.09 16.89
N SER A 27 -10.72 12.26 17.47
CA SER A 27 -12.00 12.74 18.03
C SER A 27 -12.90 13.43 16.98
N ASP A 28 -12.41 13.69 15.78
CA ASP A 28 -13.11 14.44 14.76
C ASP A 28 -13.80 13.53 13.76
N ALA A 29 -14.95 13.96 13.28
CA ALA A 29 -15.69 13.28 12.24
C ALA A 29 -16.39 14.29 11.34
N VAL A 30 -16.59 13.88 10.08
CA VAL A 30 -17.40 14.62 9.12
C VAL A 30 -18.40 13.71 8.44
N THR A 31 -19.60 14.21 8.22
CA THR A 31 -20.64 13.52 7.47
C THR A 31 -20.42 13.62 5.96
N TYR A 32 -21.16 12.85 5.16
CA TYR A 32 -21.12 12.96 3.71
C TYR A 32 -21.56 14.35 3.23
N ALA A 33 -22.58 14.95 3.86
CA ALA A 33 -23.03 16.32 3.52
C ALA A 33 -21.94 17.36 3.83
N GLU A 34 -21.31 17.26 5.01
CA GLU A 34 -20.24 18.19 5.40
C GLU A 34 -19.00 18.03 4.52
N LEU A 35 -18.57 16.79 4.23
CA LEU A 35 -17.41 16.53 3.37
C LEU A 35 -17.66 17.04 1.94
N ASP A 36 -18.89 16.88 1.40
CA ASP A 36 -19.27 17.43 0.10
C ASP A 36 -19.20 18.96 0.10
N ALA A 37 -19.82 19.60 1.10
CA ALA A 37 -19.85 21.07 1.24
C ALA A 37 -18.44 21.67 1.42
N ARG A 38 -17.63 21.10 2.31
CA ARG A 38 -16.25 21.56 2.59
C ARG A 38 -15.36 21.40 1.36
N SER A 39 -15.41 20.25 0.66
CA SER A 39 -14.66 20.01 -0.57
C SER A 39 -15.14 20.88 -1.74
N ASN A 40 -16.42 21.29 -1.78
CA ASN A 40 -16.93 22.26 -2.77
C ASN A 40 -16.33 23.67 -2.58
N ARG A 41 -16.23 24.15 -1.34
CA ARG A 41 -15.55 25.42 -1.02
C ARG A 41 -14.06 25.35 -1.35
N LEU A 42 -13.41 24.26 -0.95
CA LEU A 42 -11.99 24.05 -1.17
C LEU A 42 -11.65 23.96 -2.67
N ALA A 43 -12.50 23.31 -3.47
CA ALA A 43 -12.36 23.26 -4.92
C ALA A 43 -12.36 24.67 -5.54
N ARG A 44 -13.24 25.58 -5.08
CA ARG A 44 -13.26 26.96 -5.54
C ARG A 44 -11.99 27.71 -5.16
N ALA A 45 -11.48 27.49 -3.95
CA ALA A 45 -10.22 28.08 -3.50
C ALA A 45 -9.02 27.61 -4.35
N TYR A 46 -9.02 26.33 -4.77
CA TYR A 46 -8.00 25.78 -5.65
C TYR A 46 -8.14 26.29 -7.10
N ALA A 47 -9.38 26.40 -7.60
CA ALA A 47 -9.65 26.99 -8.92
C ALA A 47 -9.15 28.45 -9.01
N ALA A 48 -9.34 29.25 -7.95
CA ALA A 48 -8.82 30.62 -7.87
C ALA A 48 -7.29 30.68 -7.92
N ARG A 49 -6.62 29.57 -7.62
CA ARG A 49 -5.17 29.40 -7.74
C ARG A 49 -4.73 28.84 -9.10
N GLY A 50 -5.69 28.57 -9.97
CA GLY A 50 -5.47 28.17 -11.36
C GLY A 50 -5.51 26.65 -11.58
N VAL A 51 -5.98 25.86 -10.62
CA VAL A 51 -6.18 24.40 -10.80
C VAL A 51 -7.37 24.16 -11.74
N GLY A 52 -7.18 23.35 -12.75
CA GLY A 52 -8.18 22.98 -13.77
C GLY A 52 -8.14 21.50 -14.13
N VAL A 53 -8.81 21.16 -15.23
CA VAL A 53 -8.92 19.79 -15.72
C VAL A 53 -7.54 19.23 -16.06
N ASP A 54 -7.29 18.00 -15.62
CA ASP A 54 -6.05 17.22 -15.83
C ASP A 54 -4.77 17.82 -15.23
N ASP A 55 -4.87 18.91 -14.45
CA ASP A 55 -3.75 19.38 -13.66
C ASP A 55 -3.42 18.38 -12.52
N PHE A 56 -2.15 18.23 -12.18
CA PHE A 56 -1.76 17.56 -10.94
C PHE A 56 -1.79 18.53 -9.76
N VAL A 57 -2.24 18.03 -8.62
CA VAL A 57 -2.11 18.72 -7.33
C VAL A 57 -1.40 17.79 -6.36
N THR A 58 -0.23 18.20 -5.89
CA THR A 58 0.50 17.45 -4.87
C THR A 58 -0.17 17.61 -3.52
N VAL A 59 -0.48 16.50 -2.85
CA VAL A 59 -1.11 16.45 -1.53
C VAL A 59 -0.09 15.92 -0.54
N ALA A 60 0.60 16.83 0.17
CA ALA A 60 1.59 16.56 1.22
C ALA A 60 0.97 16.72 2.60
N LEU A 61 -0.23 16.18 2.80
CA LEU A 61 -0.98 16.24 4.05
C LEU A 61 -0.79 14.97 4.88
N PRO A 62 -0.80 15.06 6.21
CA PRO A 62 -0.90 13.88 7.07
C PRO A 62 -2.25 13.18 6.86
N ASN A 63 -2.37 11.95 7.39
CA ASN A 63 -3.67 11.31 7.49
C ASN A 63 -4.61 12.20 8.30
N GLY A 64 -5.85 12.32 7.86
CA GLY A 64 -6.87 13.12 8.52
C GLY A 64 -7.95 13.58 7.55
N ILE A 65 -8.94 14.29 8.05
CA ILE A 65 -10.10 14.77 7.29
C ILE A 65 -9.66 15.70 6.13
N GLU A 66 -8.70 16.59 6.39
CA GLU A 66 -8.16 17.54 5.41
C GLU A 66 -7.61 16.85 4.14
N PHE A 67 -7.00 15.65 4.31
CA PHE A 67 -6.51 14.86 3.18
C PHE A 67 -7.65 14.47 2.23
N PHE A 68 -8.78 14.04 2.77
CA PHE A 68 -9.96 13.67 1.97
C PHE A 68 -10.61 14.90 1.34
N GLU A 69 -10.80 15.97 2.11
CA GLU A 69 -11.32 17.25 1.59
C GLU A 69 -10.51 17.73 0.38
N SER A 70 -9.16 17.66 0.47
CA SER A 70 -8.25 18.02 -0.62
C SER A 70 -8.43 17.13 -1.84
N CYS A 71 -8.43 15.79 -1.67
CA CYS A 71 -8.55 14.87 -2.78
C CYS A 71 -9.90 15.05 -3.51
N PHE A 72 -11.00 15.21 -2.78
CA PHE A 72 -12.30 15.45 -3.39
C PHE A 72 -12.40 16.83 -4.05
N ALA A 73 -11.82 17.87 -3.45
CA ALA A 73 -11.74 19.19 -4.08
C ALA A 73 -10.99 19.15 -5.42
N ILE A 74 -9.93 18.36 -5.50
CA ILE A 74 -9.15 18.16 -6.73
C ILE A 74 -10.01 17.45 -7.80
N TRP A 75 -10.66 16.33 -7.46
CA TRP A 75 -11.55 15.65 -8.42
C TRP A 75 -12.74 16.50 -8.86
N LYS A 76 -13.29 17.36 -7.99
CA LYS A 76 -14.37 18.31 -8.35
C LYS A 76 -13.94 19.32 -9.42
N LEU A 77 -12.65 19.57 -9.56
CA LEU A 77 -12.08 20.40 -10.63
C LEU A 77 -11.71 19.59 -11.89
N GLY A 78 -11.87 18.27 -11.86
CA GLY A 78 -11.39 17.40 -12.92
C GLY A 78 -9.86 17.28 -12.93
N ALA A 79 -9.21 17.56 -11.81
CA ALA A 79 -7.77 17.44 -11.60
C ALA A 79 -7.41 16.10 -10.95
N THR A 80 -6.12 15.78 -10.89
CA THR A 80 -5.59 14.51 -10.38
C THR A 80 -4.81 14.73 -9.09
N PRO A 81 -5.19 14.11 -7.97
CA PRO A 81 -4.39 14.14 -6.74
C PRO A 81 -3.11 13.33 -6.87
N GLN A 82 -2.02 13.89 -6.37
CA GLN A 82 -0.70 13.29 -6.26
C GLN A 82 -0.30 13.22 -4.79
N PRO A 83 -0.71 12.18 -4.05
CA PRO A 83 -0.35 12.03 -2.65
C PRO A 83 1.14 11.78 -2.45
N VAL A 84 1.73 12.47 -1.46
CA VAL A 84 3.11 12.29 -1.00
C VAL A 84 3.14 12.35 0.52
N SER A 85 4.19 11.81 1.13
CA SER A 85 4.35 11.93 2.58
C SER A 85 4.49 13.38 3.01
N ALA A 86 3.73 13.81 4.02
CA ALA A 86 3.89 15.13 4.64
C ALA A 86 5.25 15.32 5.33
N LYS A 87 5.95 14.20 5.61
CA LYS A 87 7.27 14.19 6.27
C LYS A 87 8.43 14.09 5.28
N LEU A 88 8.17 14.19 3.97
CA LEU A 88 9.25 14.15 2.97
C LEU A 88 10.25 15.27 3.19
N PRO A 89 11.56 14.97 3.23
CA PRO A 89 12.59 15.99 3.17
C PRO A 89 12.39 16.90 1.96
N LYS A 90 12.71 18.19 2.12
CA LYS A 90 12.53 19.18 1.03
C LYS A 90 13.20 18.73 -0.27
N PHE A 91 14.41 18.17 -0.20
CA PHE A 91 15.15 17.69 -1.37
C PHE A 91 14.37 16.60 -2.16
N GLU A 92 13.82 15.60 -1.49
CA GLU A 92 13.02 14.55 -2.13
C GLU A 92 11.72 15.11 -2.70
N ARG A 93 11.07 16.02 -1.94
CA ARG A 93 9.85 16.69 -2.36
C ARG A 93 10.07 17.53 -3.63
N ASP A 94 11.18 18.28 -3.70
CA ASP A 94 11.55 19.09 -4.85
C ASP A 94 11.68 18.22 -6.12
N GLN A 95 12.33 17.06 -6.02
CA GLN A 95 12.46 16.13 -7.14
C GLN A 95 11.10 15.60 -7.63
N ILE A 96 10.20 15.28 -6.70
CA ILE A 96 8.86 14.80 -7.06
C ILE A 96 8.04 15.91 -7.74
N ILE A 97 8.14 17.15 -7.24
CA ILE A 97 7.47 18.32 -7.81
C ILE A 97 8.01 18.64 -9.19
N GLU A 98 9.33 18.57 -9.38
CA GLU A 98 9.94 18.76 -10.69
C GLU A 98 9.41 17.77 -11.73
N ILE A 99 9.33 16.48 -11.38
CA ILE A 99 8.81 15.42 -12.27
C ILE A 99 7.30 15.59 -12.53
N GLY A 100 6.52 15.89 -11.50
CA GLY A 100 5.07 15.97 -11.57
C GLY A 100 4.56 17.29 -12.15
N SER A 101 5.34 18.36 -12.05
CA SER A 101 4.96 19.72 -12.44
C SER A 101 3.53 20.10 -11.99
N PRO A 102 3.19 19.96 -10.69
CA PRO A 102 1.84 20.18 -10.20
C PRO A 102 1.48 21.66 -10.29
N LYS A 103 0.18 21.94 -10.45
CA LYS A 103 -0.36 23.30 -10.47
C LYS A 103 -0.42 23.94 -9.09
N LEU A 104 -0.55 23.10 -8.06
CA LEU A 104 -0.66 23.47 -6.65
C LEU A 104 -0.01 22.39 -5.78
N VAL A 105 0.58 22.78 -4.66
CA VAL A 105 1.07 21.87 -3.61
C VAL A 105 0.34 22.21 -2.32
N VAL A 106 -0.34 21.23 -1.74
CA VAL A 106 -1.08 21.35 -0.48
C VAL A 106 -0.33 20.64 0.63
N GLY A 107 -0.28 21.22 1.82
CA GLY A 107 0.44 20.71 3.00
C GLY A 107 1.86 21.26 3.12
N VAL A 108 2.21 22.31 2.38
CA VAL A 108 3.52 22.96 2.42
C VAL A 108 3.32 24.45 2.69
N PRO A 109 4.08 25.07 3.61
CA PRO A 109 3.99 26.49 3.90
C PRO A 109 4.12 27.37 2.66
N ASP A 110 3.44 28.52 2.66
CA ASP A 110 3.47 29.43 1.52
C ASP A 110 4.87 29.94 1.24
N GLY A 111 5.26 29.90 -0.05
CA GLY A 111 6.57 30.31 -0.51
C GLY A 111 7.73 29.33 -0.23
N GLU A 112 7.50 28.23 0.47
CA GLU A 112 8.55 27.23 0.73
C GLU A 112 8.96 26.44 -0.52
N GLN A 113 8.08 26.37 -1.52
CA GLN A 113 8.33 25.67 -2.78
C GLN A 113 8.46 26.65 -3.94
N ALA A 114 9.64 26.72 -4.57
CA ALA A 114 9.87 27.61 -5.70
C ALA A 114 9.08 27.16 -6.94
N GLY A 115 8.55 28.16 -7.68
CA GLY A 115 7.94 27.96 -9.00
C GLY A 115 6.52 27.37 -9.00
N VAL A 116 5.93 27.04 -7.84
CA VAL A 116 4.55 26.53 -7.72
C VAL A 116 3.86 27.20 -6.52
N LYS A 117 2.53 27.39 -6.63
CA LYS A 117 1.72 27.86 -5.51
C LYS A 117 1.62 26.79 -4.43
N THR A 118 1.68 27.19 -3.18
CA THR A 118 1.58 26.30 -2.01
C THR A 118 0.43 26.71 -1.10
N LEU A 119 -0.05 25.76 -0.30
CA LEU A 119 -1.00 25.96 0.77
C LEU A 119 -0.53 25.19 2.01
N PRO A 120 -0.51 25.79 3.20
CA PRO A 120 -0.06 25.09 4.40
C PRO A 120 -1.05 24.03 4.87
N ILE A 121 -0.60 23.15 5.76
CA ILE A 121 -1.50 22.29 6.56
C ILE A 121 -2.47 23.19 7.33
N GLY A 122 -3.73 22.79 7.43
CA GLY A 122 -4.79 23.54 8.08
C GLY A 122 -5.33 24.71 7.25
N PHE A 123 -5.02 24.74 5.94
CA PHE A 123 -5.62 25.77 5.05
C PHE A 123 -7.14 25.61 4.99
N ALA A 124 -7.86 26.64 5.44
CA ALA A 124 -9.29 26.73 5.35
C ALA A 124 -9.71 27.62 4.16
N ALA A 125 -10.64 27.13 3.36
CA ALA A 125 -11.26 27.93 2.32
C ALA A 125 -12.11 29.05 2.94
N GLU A 126 -12.17 30.22 2.27
CA GLU A 126 -12.96 31.36 2.71
C GLU A 126 -14.43 30.95 2.98
N PRO A 127 -15.00 31.28 4.16
CA PRO A 127 -16.35 30.85 4.53
C PRO A 127 -17.46 31.33 3.60
N ASN A 128 -17.25 32.43 2.87
CA ASN A 128 -18.17 33.01 1.90
C ASN A 128 -18.16 32.31 0.55
N LEU A 129 -17.24 31.39 0.29
CA LEU A 129 -17.27 30.58 -0.93
C LEU A 129 -18.47 29.64 -0.91
N ALA A 130 -19.18 29.57 -2.04
CA ALA A 130 -20.34 28.70 -2.17
C ALA A 130 -19.99 27.22 -1.92
N ASP A 131 -20.85 26.52 -1.20
CA ASP A 131 -20.75 25.07 -0.93
C ASP A 131 -21.61 24.22 -1.88
N ALA A 132 -22.35 24.87 -2.77
CA ALA A 132 -23.12 24.18 -3.79
C ALA A 132 -22.20 23.38 -4.74
N PRO A 133 -22.67 22.25 -5.30
CA PRO A 133 -21.91 21.44 -6.23
C PRO A 133 -21.39 22.26 -7.43
N LEU A 134 -20.16 21.97 -7.86
CA LEU A 134 -19.58 22.51 -9.10
C LEU A 134 -20.16 21.79 -10.32
N SER A 135 -19.92 22.33 -11.52
CA SER A 135 -20.19 21.60 -12.77
C SER A 135 -19.39 20.31 -12.82
N GLU A 136 -19.99 19.23 -13.30
CA GLU A 136 -19.34 17.94 -13.42
C GLU A 136 -18.10 18.00 -14.31
N ARG A 137 -17.02 17.43 -13.83
CA ARG A 137 -15.74 17.29 -14.54
C ARG A 137 -15.16 15.93 -14.22
N THR A 138 -14.41 15.36 -15.15
CA THR A 138 -13.76 14.07 -14.95
C THR A 138 -12.29 14.20 -15.34
N ALA A 139 -11.39 13.95 -14.39
CA ALA A 139 -9.97 13.85 -14.70
C ALA A 139 -9.70 12.61 -15.54
N SER A 140 -8.75 12.70 -16.47
CA SER A 140 -8.30 11.56 -17.27
C SER A 140 -7.55 10.50 -16.44
N ALA A 141 -7.01 10.90 -15.28
CA ALA A 141 -6.35 10.04 -14.31
C ALA A 141 -6.96 10.26 -12.92
N TRP A 142 -7.42 9.20 -12.26
CA TRP A 142 -8.01 9.36 -10.93
C TRP A 142 -6.96 9.53 -9.80
N LYS A 143 -5.70 9.12 -10.05
CA LYS A 143 -4.58 9.30 -9.12
C LYS A 143 -3.24 9.33 -9.84
N ALA A 144 -2.26 9.96 -9.22
CA ALA A 144 -0.85 9.89 -9.60
C ALA A 144 -0.02 9.58 -8.34
N MET A 145 0.40 8.33 -8.19
CA MET A 145 1.14 7.89 -7.00
C MET A 145 2.64 8.05 -7.21
N THR A 146 3.35 8.43 -6.15
CA THR A 146 4.81 8.50 -6.15
C THR A 146 5.39 7.17 -5.67
N SER A 147 6.43 6.69 -6.35
CA SER A 147 7.21 5.54 -5.90
C SER A 147 8.69 5.90 -5.90
N GLY A 148 9.40 5.50 -4.84
CA GLY A 148 10.87 5.48 -4.87
C GLY A 148 11.31 4.49 -5.94
N GLY A 149 12.00 4.95 -6.98
CA GLY A 149 12.55 4.05 -8.01
C GLY A 149 13.64 3.17 -7.39
N SER A 150 13.82 1.94 -7.91
CA SER A 150 14.95 1.06 -7.58
C SER A 150 16.31 1.72 -7.90
N THR A 151 16.31 2.75 -8.72
CA THR A 151 17.47 3.58 -9.10
C THR A 151 17.75 4.75 -8.14
N GLY A 152 16.93 4.90 -7.06
CA GLY A 152 17.05 6.01 -6.10
C GLY A 152 16.45 7.34 -6.59
N ARG A 153 15.89 7.41 -7.81
CA ARG A 153 15.15 8.56 -8.30
C ARG A 153 13.66 8.32 -8.18
N PRO A 154 12.88 9.31 -7.72
CA PRO A 154 11.42 9.17 -7.66
C PRO A 154 10.83 9.05 -9.08
N LYS A 155 9.70 8.33 -9.18
CA LYS A 155 8.89 8.24 -10.39
C LYS A 155 7.42 8.43 -10.03
N LEU A 156 6.63 8.93 -10.98
CA LEU A 156 5.19 8.97 -10.86
C LEU A 156 4.55 7.82 -11.62
N ILE A 157 3.58 7.21 -11.01
CA ILE A 157 2.71 6.17 -11.57
C ILE A 157 1.33 6.80 -11.74
N VAL A 158 1.06 7.29 -12.94
CA VAL A 158 -0.19 7.98 -13.28
C VAL A 158 -1.18 6.95 -13.80
N ALA A 159 -2.33 6.81 -13.14
CA ALA A 159 -3.38 5.93 -13.62
C ALA A 159 -3.90 6.40 -14.99
N LYS A 160 -4.18 5.46 -15.89
CA LYS A 160 -4.86 5.73 -17.17
C LYS A 160 -6.37 5.44 -17.11
N VAL A 161 -6.86 5.24 -15.90
CA VAL A 161 -8.27 5.05 -15.63
C VAL A 161 -8.85 6.42 -15.25
N PRO A 162 -9.92 6.88 -15.92
CA PRO A 162 -10.57 8.14 -15.58
C PRO A 162 -11.07 8.17 -14.14
N ALA A 163 -11.21 9.36 -13.59
CA ALA A 163 -11.76 9.59 -12.25
C ALA A 163 -13.28 9.35 -12.22
N GLN A 164 -13.68 8.09 -12.39
CA GLN A 164 -15.06 7.62 -12.44
C GLN A 164 -15.24 6.36 -11.61
N TRP A 165 -16.44 6.16 -11.06
CA TRP A 165 -16.79 4.98 -10.28
C TRP A 165 -18.28 4.64 -10.44
N ASP A 166 -18.60 3.34 -10.37
CA ASP A 166 -19.97 2.88 -10.18
C ASP A 166 -20.23 2.70 -8.67
N PRO A 167 -21.03 3.57 -8.03
CA PRO A 167 -21.25 3.51 -6.58
C PRO A 167 -21.82 2.17 -6.10
N GLU A 168 -22.56 1.47 -6.95
CA GLU A 168 -23.16 0.17 -6.66
C GLU A 168 -22.41 -1.00 -7.29
N GLY A 169 -21.33 -0.70 -8.05
CA GLY A 169 -20.51 -1.70 -8.69
C GLY A 169 -19.81 -2.62 -7.67
N ALA A 170 -19.68 -3.89 -8.01
CA ALA A 170 -18.88 -4.83 -7.23
C ALA A 170 -17.38 -4.46 -7.32
N PHE A 171 -16.70 -4.53 -6.20
CA PHE A 171 -15.25 -4.41 -6.14
C PHE A 171 -14.72 -5.41 -5.12
N LEU A 172 -14.12 -6.49 -5.61
CA LEU A 172 -13.63 -7.58 -4.76
C LEU A 172 -14.69 -7.97 -3.70
N ASN A 173 -14.29 -8.27 -2.47
CA ASN A 173 -15.21 -8.49 -1.34
C ASN A 173 -15.39 -7.21 -0.51
N PHE A 174 -15.58 -6.06 -1.15
CA PHE A 174 -15.73 -4.78 -0.46
C PHE A 174 -17.21 -4.44 -0.25
N GLY A 175 -17.63 -4.35 1.00
CA GLY A 175 -19.02 -4.04 1.38
C GLY A 175 -19.47 -2.61 1.00
N MET A 176 -20.77 -2.38 1.04
CA MET A 176 -21.38 -1.05 0.87
C MET A 176 -21.99 -0.57 2.19
N ARG A 177 -21.91 0.73 2.46
CA ARG A 177 -22.53 1.37 3.63
C ARG A 177 -22.14 0.72 4.96
N GLY A 178 -20.95 0.13 5.01
CA GLY A 178 -20.34 -0.47 6.18
C GLY A 178 -19.38 0.49 6.90
N SER A 179 -18.40 -0.07 7.60
CA SER A 179 -17.37 0.65 8.34
C SER A 179 -15.99 0.11 7.98
N VAL A 180 -15.10 0.98 7.53
CA VAL A 180 -13.77 0.65 7.04
C VAL A 180 -12.71 1.32 7.91
N LEU A 181 -11.69 0.57 8.33
CA LEU A 181 -10.55 1.09 9.07
C LEU A 181 -9.28 1.01 8.23
N ILE A 182 -8.59 2.15 8.09
CA ILE A 182 -7.33 2.29 7.38
C ILE A 182 -6.28 2.89 8.32
N PRO A 183 -5.54 2.09 9.08
CA PRO A 183 -4.53 2.59 10.01
C PRO A 183 -3.20 2.93 9.32
N GLY A 184 -3.08 2.66 8.02
CA GLY A 184 -1.89 2.93 7.22
C GLY A 184 -1.86 4.33 6.60
N PRO A 185 -0.67 4.77 6.14
CA PRO A 185 -0.49 6.12 5.61
C PRO A 185 -1.11 6.27 4.22
N LEU A 186 -2.01 7.26 4.06
CA LEU A 186 -2.80 7.51 2.85
C LEU A 186 -1.98 7.92 1.62
N TYR A 187 -0.72 8.34 1.78
CA TYR A 187 0.15 8.63 0.63
C TYR A 187 0.69 7.36 -0.06
N HIS A 188 0.50 6.17 0.51
CA HIS A 188 0.76 4.90 -0.16
C HIS A 188 -0.46 4.38 -0.91
N ASN A 189 -0.21 3.71 -2.04
CA ASN A 189 -1.26 3.27 -2.95
C ASN A 189 -2.32 2.38 -2.28
N GLY A 190 -1.93 1.39 -1.48
CA GLY A 190 -2.88 0.47 -0.84
C GLY A 190 -3.85 1.20 0.10
N PRO A 191 -3.38 1.87 1.16
CA PRO A 191 -4.24 2.64 2.06
C PRO A 191 -5.09 3.68 1.33
N PHE A 192 -4.52 4.40 0.35
CA PHE A 192 -5.26 5.37 -0.48
C PHE A 192 -6.43 4.71 -1.21
N VAL A 193 -6.16 3.64 -1.95
CA VAL A 193 -7.18 2.96 -2.76
C VAL A 193 -8.29 2.41 -1.88
N TRP A 194 -7.96 1.72 -0.78
CA TRP A 194 -8.97 1.14 0.12
C TRP A 194 -9.81 2.21 0.82
N ALA A 195 -9.20 3.31 1.28
CA ALA A 195 -9.94 4.43 1.87
C ALA A 195 -10.90 5.08 0.88
N MET A 196 -10.42 5.36 -0.34
CA MET A 196 -11.23 6.04 -1.35
C MET A 196 -12.37 5.16 -1.87
N ILE A 197 -12.12 3.86 -2.12
CA ILE A 197 -13.17 2.90 -2.49
C ILE A 197 -14.18 2.76 -1.35
N GLY A 198 -13.74 2.80 -0.09
CA GLY A 198 -14.64 2.87 1.06
C GLY A 198 -15.67 3.99 0.89
N LEU A 199 -15.20 5.21 0.64
CA LEU A 199 -16.07 6.37 0.45
C LEU A 199 -16.90 6.29 -0.85
N TYR A 200 -16.33 5.75 -1.95
CA TYR A 200 -17.08 5.60 -3.21
C TYR A 200 -18.25 4.62 -3.08
N LYS A 201 -18.18 3.69 -2.14
CA LYS A 201 -19.23 2.72 -1.83
C LYS A 201 -20.14 3.13 -0.65
N GLY A 202 -20.01 4.38 -0.18
CA GLY A 202 -20.86 4.95 0.88
C GLY A 202 -20.54 4.44 2.29
N ASN A 203 -19.35 3.88 2.52
CA ASN A 203 -18.93 3.43 3.85
C ASN A 203 -18.47 4.61 4.71
N SER A 204 -18.50 4.43 6.03
CA SER A 204 -17.75 5.25 6.98
C SER A 204 -16.28 4.80 6.98
N VAL A 205 -15.36 5.73 6.83
CA VAL A 205 -13.91 5.44 6.77
C VAL A 205 -13.24 6.06 8.00
N THR A 206 -12.65 5.21 8.84
CA THR A 206 -11.84 5.63 9.97
C THR A 206 -10.37 5.54 9.60
N VAL A 207 -9.62 6.62 9.86
CA VAL A 207 -8.15 6.68 9.66
C VAL A 207 -7.46 7.10 10.94
N THR A 208 -6.19 6.74 11.09
CA THR A 208 -5.36 7.12 12.23
C THR A 208 -4.19 7.98 11.78
N THR A 209 -3.69 8.86 12.64
CA THR A 209 -2.48 9.67 12.39
C THR A 209 -1.26 8.78 12.15
N ARG A 210 -1.17 7.68 12.89
CA ARG A 210 -0.14 6.65 12.79
C ARG A 210 -0.72 5.31 13.23
N PHE A 211 -0.13 4.22 12.75
CA PHE A 211 -0.51 2.90 13.22
C PHE A 211 -0.12 2.70 14.69
N ASP A 212 -1.08 2.26 15.47
CA ASP A 212 -0.89 1.69 16.81
C ASP A 212 -1.69 0.39 16.91
N ALA A 213 -1.07 -0.65 17.49
CA ALA A 213 -1.64 -1.99 17.47
C ALA A 213 -2.89 -2.11 18.38
N GLU A 214 -2.82 -1.57 19.59
CA GLU A 214 -3.95 -1.61 20.53
C GLU A 214 -5.08 -0.67 20.09
N GLU A 215 -4.75 0.55 19.66
CA GLU A 215 -5.74 1.50 19.13
C GLU A 215 -6.46 0.95 17.90
N THR A 216 -5.77 0.18 17.06
CA THR A 216 -6.42 -0.50 15.92
C THR A 216 -7.52 -1.44 16.37
N LEU A 217 -7.28 -2.27 17.39
CA LEU A 217 -8.29 -3.18 17.94
C LEU A 217 -9.44 -2.42 18.59
N LYS A 218 -9.13 -1.40 19.35
CA LYS A 218 -10.13 -0.52 19.99
C LYS A 218 -11.04 0.15 18.95
N LEU A 219 -10.50 0.68 17.87
CA LEU A 219 -11.28 1.30 16.78
C LEU A 219 -12.16 0.26 16.04
N ILE A 220 -11.69 -0.99 15.89
CA ILE A 220 -12.51 -2.06 15.32
C ILE A 220 -13.75 -2.30 16.19
N ASP A 221 -13.57 -2.38 17.49
CA ASP A 221 -14.66 -2.57 18.46
C ASP A 221 -15.61 -1.36 18.49
N GLU A 222 -15.09 -0.16 18.76
CA GLU A 222 -15.88 1.06 18.93
C GLU A 222 -16.68 1.44 17.68
N HIS A 223 -16.09 1.32 16.49
CA HIS A 223 -16.73 1.68 15.21
C HIS A 223 -17.41 0.50 14.52
N ARG A 224 -17.45 -0.69 15.17
CA ARG A 224 -17.99 -1.93 14.57
C ARG A 224 -17.50 -2.13 13.14
N VAL A 225 -16.18 -2.02 12.96
CA VAL A 225 -15.52 -2.09 11.66
C VAL A 225 -15.80 -3.45 11.02
N ASP A 226 -16.25 -3.44 9.78
CA ASP A 226 -16.47 -4.67 9.00
C ASP A 226 -15.34 -4.96 8.01
N THR A 227 -14.58 -3.94 7.63
CA THR A 227 -13.46 -4.07 6.69
C THR A 227 -12.22 -3.35 7.22
N VAL A 228 -11.11 -4.05 7.34
CA VAL A 228 -9.83 -3.46 7.75
C VAL A 228 -8.73 -3.74 6.72
N TYR A 229 -7.91 -2.73 6.44
CA TYR A 229 -6.69 -2.84 5.64
C TYR A 229 -5.47 -2.90 6.57
N LEU A 230 -4.67 -3.94 6.45
CA LEU A 230 -3.40 -4.06 7.19
C LEU A 230 -2.26 -4.43 6.23
N VAL A 231 -1.04 -4.20 6.68
CA VAL A 231 0.15 -4.83 6.09
C VAL A 231 0.70 -5.88 7.05
N PRO A 232 1.45 -6.88 6.60
CA PRO A 232 1.94 -7.97 7.47
C PRO A 232 2.67 -7.50 8.73
N THR A 233 3.43 -6.39 8.67
CA THR A 233 4.07 -5.82 9.86
C THR A 233 3.08 -5.24 10.88
N MET A 234 1.96 -4.70 10.44
CA MET A 234 0.87 -4.27 11.34
C MET A 234 0.21 -5.48 11.99
N MET A 235 -0.06 -6.51 11.20
CA MET A 235 -0.60 -7.78 11.70
C MET A 235 0.32 -8.37 12.77
N GLN A 236 1.62 -8.44 12.53
CA GLN A 236 2.59 -8.96 13.50
C GLN A 236 2.61 -8.13 14.79
N ARG A 237 2.56 -6.79 14.69
CA ARG A 237 2.51 -5.92 15.88
C ARG A 237 1.24 -6.12 16.69
N ILE A 238 0.09 -6.32 16.05
CA ILE A 238 -1.17 -6.66 16.73
C ILE A 238 -1.05 -8.05 17.38
N TRP A 239 -0.50 -9.02 16.67
CA TRP A 239 -0.32 -10.38 17.19
C TRP A 239 0.59 -10.44 18.41
N ASN A 240 1.64 -9.60 18.44
CA ASN A 240 2.60 -9.50 19.53
C ASN A 240 2.07 -8.73 20.77
N LEU A 241 0.88 -8.17 20.73
CA LEU A 241 0.24 -7.66 21.94
C LEU A 241 0.02 -8.80 22.95
N PRO A 242 0.12 -8.52 24.25
CA PRO A 242 -0.25 -9.51 25.27
C PRO A 242 -1.65 -10.06 25.01
N THR A 243 -1.86 -11.36 25.17
CA THR A 243 -3.14 -12.02 24.87
C THR A 243 -4.32 -11.34 25.56
N HIS A 244 -4.17 -10.96 26.84
CA HIS A 244 -5.22 -10.27 27.58
C HIS A 244 -5.55 -8.87 27.05
N VAL A 245 -4.65 -8.22 26.32
CA VAL A 245 -4.91 -6.94 25.62
C VAL A 245 -5.66 -7.23 24.32
N ARG A 246 -5.18 -8.20 23.52
CA ARG A 246 -5.79 -8.56 22.25
C ARG A 246 -7.22 -9.07 22.41
N GLU A 247 -7.52 -9.84 23.47
CA GLU A 247 -8.83 -10.41 23.77
C GLU A 247 -9.79 -9.43 24.46
N ARG A 248 -9.34 -8.22 24.82
CA ARG A 248 -10.18 -7.19 25.45
C ARG A 248 -11.22 -6.63 24.49
N TYR A 249 -10.89 -6.56 23.20
CA TYR A 249 -11.68 -5.88 22.18
C TYR A 249 -12.50 -6.87 21.35
N ASP A 250 -13.76 -6.52 21.10
CA ASP A 250 -14.67 -7.31 20.25
C ASP A 250 -14.41 -7.03 18.77
N VAL A 251 -13.68 -7.93 18.11
CA VAL A 251 -13.39 -7.88 16.67
C VAL A 251 -14.37 -8.69 15.82
N SER A 252 -15.46 -9.19 16.39
CA SER A 252 -16.44 -10.05 15.71
C SER A 252 -17.24 -9.35 14.60
N SER A 253 -17.16 -8.02 14.53
CA SER A 253 -17.77 -7.24 13.44
C SER A 253 -17.02 -7.39 12.11
N LEU A 254 -15.74 -7.82 12.13
CA LEU A 254 -14.93 -7.98 10.94
C LEU A 254 -15.50 -9.05 10.00
N LYS A 255 -15.77 -8.64 8.77
CA LYS A 255 -16.12 -9.51 7.65
C LYS A 255 -14.95 -9.70 6.70
N THR A 256 -14.05 -8.73 6.65
CA THR A 256 -12.93 -8.74 5.71
C THR A 256 -11.72 -8.04 6.31
N LEU A 257 -10.63 -8.78 6.44
CA LEU A 257 -9.30 -8.25 6.70
C LEU A 257 -8.47 -8.41 5.42
N TRP A 258 -8.16 -7.29 4.79
CA TRP A 258 -7.26 -7.25 3.64
C TRP A 258 -5.83 -7.05 4.08
N HIS A 259 -4.92 -7.95 3.67
CA HIS A 259 -3.50 -7.71 3.80
C HIS A 259 -2.81 -7.74 2.45
N LEU A 260 -1.83 -6.87 2.26
CA LEU A 260 -1.08 -6.72 1.02
C LEU A 260 0.21 -5.92 1.23
N ALA A 261 0.88 -5.57 0.15
CA ALA A 261 2.07 -4.70 0.06
C ALA A 261 3.40 -5.32 0.52
N ALA A 262 3.39 -6.40 1.25
CA ALA A 262 4.59 -7.15 1.67
C ALA A 262 4.27 -8.65 1.77
N PRO A 263 5.27 -9.54 1.68
CA PRO A 263 5.07 -10.96 1.96
C PRO A 263 4.53 -11.18 3.37
N CYS A 264 3.52 -12.04 3.50
CA CYS A 264 2.99 -12.44 4.81
C CYS A 264 3.60 -13.78 5.22
N PRO A 265 4.30 -13.86 6.38
CA PRO A 265 4.79 -15.13 6.88
C PRO A 265 3.66 -16.16 7.06
N VAL A 266 3.92 -17.41 6.70
CA VAL A 266 2.94 -18.51 6.79
C VAL A 266 2.35 -18.61 8.19
N TRP A 267 3.20 -18.62 9.22
CA TRP A 267 2.77 -18.71 10.61
C TRP A 267 1.83 -17.57 11.03
N LEU A 268 2.10 -16.35 10.55
CA LEU A 268 1.29 -15.17 10.89
C LEU A 268 -0.10 -15.27 10.27
N LYS A 269 -0.16 -15.69 9.01
CA LYS A 269 -1.44 -15.87 8.32
C LYS A 269 -2.25 -17.01 8.94
N GLU A 270 -1.62 -18.13 9.32
CA GLU A 270 -2.26 -19.21 10.08
C GLU A 270 -2.83 -18.70 11.40
N ALA A 271 -2.05 -17.94 12.17
CA ALA A 271 -2.49 -17.38 13.44
C ALA A 271 -3.72 -16.46 13.29
N TYR A 272 -3.78 -15.66 12.24
CA TYR A 272 -4.93 -14.81 11.94
C TYR A 272 -6.15 -15.61 11.45
N ILE A 273 -5.95 -16.66 10.67
CA ILE A 273 -7.01 -17.58 10.25
C ILE A 273 -7.61 -18.29 11.46
N ASP A 274 -6.78 -18.77 12.39
CA ASP A 274 -7.23 -19.42 13.62
C ASP A 274 -7.98 -18.44 14.54
N TRP A 275 -7.57 -17.18 14.57
CA TRP A 275 -8.19 -16.14 15.42
C TRP A 275 -9.50 -15.60 14.87
N LEU A 276 -9.55 -15.25 13.58
CA LEU A 276 -10.66 -14.51 12.97
C LEU A 276 -11.53 -15.37 12.05
N GLY A 277 -11.06 -16.56 11.68
CA GLY A 277 -11.68 -17.41 10.67
C GLY A 277 -11.13 -17.18 9.25
N ALA A 278 -11.06 -18.26 8.48
CA ALA A 278 -10.48 -18.24 7.15
C ALA A 278 -11.23 -17.34 6.15
N ASP A 279 -12.54 -17.24 6.28
CA ASP A 279 -13.38 -16.44 5.37
C ASP A 279 -13.18 -14.92 5.55
N VAL A 280 -12.64 -14.49 6.71
CA VAL A 280 -12.35 -13.08 6.99
C VAL A 280 -11.05 -12.64 6.34
N ILE A 281 -10.09 -13.54 6.11
CA ILE A 281 -8.75 -13.21 5.65
C ILE A 281 -8.70 -13.16 4.13
N TRP A 282 -8.20 -12.05 3.60
CA TRP A 282 -8.05 -11.79 2.17
C TRP A 282 -6.67 -11.23 1.87
N GLU A 283 -6.02 -11.74 0.86
CA GLU A 283 -4.75 -11.22 0.39
C GLU A 283 -4.84 -10.79 -1.06
N LEU A 284 -4.22 -9.63 -1.37
CA LEU A 284 -4.03 -9.17 -2.73
C LEU A 284 -2.54 -8.93 -2.98
N TYR A 285 -2.02 -9.48 -4.07
CA TYR A 285 -0.74 -9.10 -4.64
C TYR A 285 -0.95 -8.32 -5.92
N GLY A 286 -0.18 -7.24 -6.10
CA GLY A 286 -0.19 -6.40 -7.29
C GLY A 286 0.60 -5.13 -7.08
N GLY A 287 0.86 -4.41 -8.18
CA GLY A 287 1.56 -3.13 -8.17
C GLY A 287 0.64 -1.92 -8.22
N THR A 288 1.19 -0.78 -7.88
CA THR A 288 0.54 0.54 -8.06
C THR A 288 0.15 0.78 -9.52
N GLU A 289 0.87 0.17 -10.43
CA GLU A 289 0.73 0.17 -11.88
C GLU A 289 -0.60 -0.45 -12.36
N GLY A 290 -1.14 -1.40 -11.60
CA GLY A 290 -2.44 -2.02 -11.89
C GLY A 290 -2.49 -2.85 -13.17
N GLN A 291 -1.35 -3.28 -13.73
CA GLN A 291 -1.29 -4.12 -14.93
C GLN A 291 -1.74 -5.56 -14.67
N GLY A 292 -1.76 -5.97 -13.41
CA GLY A 292 -2.25 -7.26 -12.96
C GLY A 292 -2.26 -7.36 -11.43
N SER A 293 -3.12 -8.21 -10.92
CA SER A 293 -3.17 -8.57 -9.50
C SER A 293 -3.64 -10.02 -9.32
N THR A 294 -3.29 -10.60 -8.18
CA THR A 294 -3.87 -11.85 -7.70
C THR A 294 -4.67 -11.60 -6.42
N VAL A 295 -5.61 -12.48 -6.15
CA VAL A 295 -6.39 -12.47 -4.90
C VAL A 295 -6.48 -13.90 -4.38
N ILE A 296 -6.44 -14.06 -3.07
CA ILE A 296 -6.69 -15.32 -2.37
C ILE A 296 -7.43 -15.09 -1.07
N THR A 297 -8.41 -15.92 -0.79
CA THR A 297 -9.07 -16.00 0.52
C THR A 297 -8.28 -16.86 1.48
N GLY A 298 -8.50 -16.69 2.79
CA GLY A 298 -7.89 -17.60 3.78
C GLY A 298 -8.34 -19.05 3.60
N THR A 299 -9.59 -19.27 3.16
CA THR A 299 -10.13 -20.60 2.87
C THR A 299 -9.36 -21.29 1.73
N GLU A 300 -9.13 -20.60 0.61
CA GLU A 300 -8.31 -21.12 -0.50
C GLU A 300 -6.85 -21.32 -0.08
N TRP A 301 -6.33 -20.36 0.72
CA TRP A 301 -4.95 -20.36 1.16
C TRP A 301 -4.59 -21.58 2.02
N LEU A 302 -5.53 -22.11 2.81
CA LEU A 302 -5.31 -23.33 3.61
C LEU A 302 -4.89 -24.54 2.74
N SER A 303 -5.37 -24.59 1.48
CA SER A 303 -4.98 -25.60 0.50
C SER A 303 -3.74 -25.21 -0.34
N HIS A 304 -3.38 -23.92 -0.35
CA HIS A 304 -2.28 -23.35 -1.16
C HIS A 304 -1.37 -22.46 -0.28
N LYS A 305 -0.89 -22.99 0.83
CA LYS A 305 -0.08 -22.25 1.80
C LYS A 305 1.14 -21.60 1.15
N GLY A 306 1.34 -20.32 1.43
CA GLY A 306 2.41 -19.49 0.86
C GLY A 306 2.09 -18.87 -0.51
N SER A 307 0.94 -19.19 -1.10
CA SER A 307 0.47 -18.54 -2.33
C SER A 307 -0.08 -17.14 -2.05
N VAL A 308 0.07 -16.25 -3.04
CA VAL A 308 -0.59 -14.93 -3.08
C VAL A 308 -1.83 -14.93 -3.98
N GLY A 309 -2.29 -16.11 -4.43
CA GLY A 309 -3.54 -16.29 -5.15
C GLY A 309 -3.41 -16.46 -6.65
N LYS A 310 -4.57 -16.37 -7.31
CA LYS A 310 -4.70 -16.47 -8.78
C LYS A 310 -4.86 -15.09 -9.41
N PRO A 311 -4.42 -14.92 -10.66
CA PRO A 311 -4.71 -13.72 -11.44
C PRO A 311 -6.22 -13.43 -11.47
N VAL A 312 -6.58 -12.18 -11.18
CA VAL A 312 -7.98 -11.74 -11.32
C VAL A 312 -8.41 -11.76 -12.79
N GLU A 313 -9.72 -11.79 -13.03
CA GLU A 313 -10.27 -11.93 -14.40
C GLU A 313 -9.82 -10.85 -15.39
N THR A 314 -9.39 -9.68 -14.90
CA THR A 314 -8.99 -8.54 -15.73
C THR A 314 -7.55 -8.60 -16.24
N CYS A 315 -6.76 -9.59 -15.80
CA CYS A 315 -5.35 -9.71 -16.19
C CYS A 315 -4.94 -11.14 -16.50
N GLU A 316 -3.76 -11.27 -17.07
CA GLU A 316 -3.04 -12.51 -17.30
C GLU A 316 -1.66 -12.41 -16.66
N MET A 317 -1.13 -13.54 -16.22
CA MET A 317 0.22 -13.67 -15.66
C MET A 317 0.95 -14.86 -16.24
N LYS A 318 2.28 -14.75 -16.33
CA LYS A 318 3.17 -15.86 -16.71
C LYS A 318 4.52 -15.70 -16.00
N ILE A 319 5.21 -16.81 -15.90
CA ILE A 319 6.59 -16.85 -15.36
C ILE A 319 7.55 -16.94 -16.54
N VAL A 320 8.56 -16.09 -16.53
CA VAL A 320 9.52 -15.96 -17.63
C VAL A 320 10.93 -16.20 -17.10
N GLY A 321 11.68 -17.03 -17.81
CA GLY A 321 13.09 -17.32 -17.53
C GLY A 321 14.04 -16.23 -18.03
N GLU A 322 15.32 -16.36 -17.71
CA GLU A 322 16.36 -15.42 -18.11
C GLU A 322 16.50 -15.23 -19.62
N ASN A 323 16.18 -16.27 -20.40
CA ASN A 323 16.22 -16.23 -21.87
C ASN A 323 14.96 -15.58 -22.50
N GLY A 324 13.97 -15.15 -21.69
CA GLY A 324 12.71 -14.59 -22.19
C GLY A 324 11.63 -15.63 -22.49
N ASP A 325 11.90 -16.93 -22.32
CA ASP A 325 10.94 -18.01 -22.54
C ASP A 325 9.97 -18.14 -21.37
N THR A 326 8.72 -18.50 -21.67
CA THR A 326 7.74 -18.84 -20.62
C THR A 326 8.15 -20.18 -19.99
N LEU A 327 8.29 -20.18 -18.67
CA LEU A 327 8.71 -21.35 -17.90
C LEU A 327 7.54 -22.33 -17.67
N PRO A 328 7.83 -23.64 -17.59
CA PRO A 328 6.88 -24.65 -17.15
C PRO A 328 6.37 -24.40 -15.72
N VAL A 329 5.21 -24.99 -15.42
CA VAL A 329 4.61 -25.00 -14.08
C VAL A 329 5.63 -25.45 -13.02
N GLY A 330 5.66 -24.74 -11.90
CA GLY A 330 6.51 -25.02 -10.74
C GLY A 330 7.93 -24.44 -10.82
N GLN A 331 8.39 -23.99 -12.00
CA GLN A 331 9.70 -23.35 -12.13
C GLN A 331 9.65 -21.88 -11.69
N VAL A 332 10.70 -21.44 -10.99
CA VAL A 332 10.86 -20.06 -10.53
C VAL A 332 11.47 -19.20 -11.64
N GLY A 333 10.86 -18.06 -11.89
CA GLY A 333 11.32 -17.05 -12.83
C GLY A 333 10.68 -15.71 -12.53
N GLU A 334 10.85 -14.75 -13.41
CA GLU A 334 10.28 -13.41 -13.24
C GLU A 334 8.79 -13.39 -13.59
N VAL A 335 8.00 -12.72 -12.74
CA VAL A 335 6.55 -12.59 -12.92
C VAL A 335 6.26 -11.48 -13.91
N PHE A 336 5.63 -11.84 -15.04
CA PHE A 336 5.12 -10.89 -16.02
C PHE A 336 3.60 -10.87 -16.02
N MET A 337 3.05 -9.67 -16.14
CA MET A 337 1.62 -9.40 -16.11
C MET A 337 1.18 -8.65 -17.35
N ARG A 338 -0.07 -8.83 -17.73
CA ARG A 338 -0.68 -8.12 -18.87
C ARG A 338 -2.16 -7.86 -18.57
N PRO A 339 -2.65 -6.61 -18.68
CA PRO A 339 -4.08 -6.34 -18.59
C PRO A 339 -4.81 -6.88 -19.84
N LYS A 340 -5.96 -7.55 -19.68
CA LYS A 340 -6.78 -8.03 -20.79
C LYS A 340 -7.36 -6.90 -21.66
N ALA A 341 -7.51 -5.71 -21.07
CA ALA A 341 -7.90 -4.51 -21.84
C ALA A 341 -6.84 -4.03 -22.85
N GLY A 342 -5.65 -4.64 -22.82
CA GLY A 342 -4.55 -4.34 -23.73
C GLY A 342 -3.36 -3.65 -23.04
N PRO A 343 -2.18 -3.69 -23.69
CA PRO A 343 -0.97 -3.10 -23.16
C PRO A 343 -1.08 -1.60 -22.93
N GLY A 344 -0.55 -1.12 -21.79
CA GLY A 344 -0.46 0.31 -21.46
C GLY A 344 -1.82 0.99 -21.20
N THR A 345 -2.88 0.24 -20.89
CA THR A 345 -4.21 0.77 -20.59
C THR A 345 -4.39 1.17 -19.14
N THR A 346 -3.55 0.70 -18.21
CA THR A 346 -3.75 0.87 -16.76
C THR A 346 -2.98 2.04 -16.18
N TYR A 347 -1.77 2.31 -16.67
CA TYR A 347 -0.92 3.39 -16.15
C TYR A 347 0.06 3.92 -17.18
N ARG A 348 0.72 5.02 -16.82
CA ARG A 348 1.96 5.52 -17.45
C ARG A 348 2.92 5.98 -16.37
N TYR A 349 4.22 5.80 -16.61
CA TYR A 349 5.24 6.43 -15.79
C TYR A 349 5.56 7.85 -16.26
N ILE A 350 5.95 8.69 -15.30
CA ILE A 350 6.73 9.91 -15.54
C ILE A 350 8.03 9.74 -14.75
N GLY A 351 9.16 9.90 -15.43
CA GLY A 351 10.50 9.73 -14.84
C GLY A 351 11.01 8.29 -14.81
N ALA A 352 10.31 7.34 -15.44
CA ALA A 352 10.78 5.96 -15.59
C ALA A 352 10.13 5.27 -16.80
N GLU A 353 10.64 4.07 -17.11
CA GLU A 353 10.07 3.17 -18.11
C GLU A 353 9.72 1.81 -17.50
N ALA A 354 8.71 1.15 -18.06
CA ALA A 354 8.33 -0.19 -17.64
C ALA A 354 9.25 -1.23 -18.27
N LYS A 355 9.59 -2.28 -17.51
CA LYS A 355 10.25 -3.47 -18.07
C LYS A 355 9.22 -4.26 -18.86
N LYS A 356 9.44 -4.36 -20.18
CA LYS A 356 8.49 -4.97 -21.12
C LYS A 356 9.17 -6.05 -21.97
N ILE A 357 8.36 -7.04 -22.35
CA ILE A 357 8.72 -8.01 -23.38
C ILE A 357 7.64 -8.02 -24.46
N GLU A 358 7.90 -8.75 -25.56
CA GLU A 358 6.97 -8.89 -26.69
C GLU A 358 5.57 -9.33 -26.24
N GLY A 359 4.54 -8.82 -26.92
CA GLY A 359 3.13 -9.09 -26.60
C GLY A 359 2.56 -8.23 -25.47
N GLY A 360 3.27 -7.17 -25.04
CA GLY A 360 2.78 -6.19 -24.06
C GLY A 360 2.78 -6.70 -22.62
N TRP A 361 3.60 -7.69 -22.32
CA TRP A 361 3.84 -8.16 -20.97
C TRP A 361 4.79 -7.25 -20.23
N GLU A 362 4.47 -6.92 -18.99
CA GLU A 362 5.24 -6.03 -18.12
C GLU A 362 5.58 -6.71 -16.80
N SER A 363 6.75 -6.39 -16.23
CA SER A 363 7.19 -6.91 -14.94
C SER A 363 7.47 -5.79 -13.94
N LEU A 364 7.20 -6.08 -12.67
CA LEU A 364 7.59 -5.26 -11.51
C LEU A 364 8.95 -5.68 -10.94
N GLY A 365 9.56 -6.75 -11.50
CA GLY A 365 10.80 -7.32 -11.02
C GLY A 365 10.62 -8.34 -9.89
N ASP A 366 9.39 -8.80 -9.63
CA ASP A 366 9.12 -9.83 -8.64
C ASP A 366 9.41 -11.21 -9.24
N MET A 367 10.02 -12.10 -8.43
CA MET A 367 10.31 -13.48 -8.79
C MET A 367 9.26 -14.42 -8.17
N GLY A 368 8.90 -15.48 -8.89
CA GLY A 368 7.90 -16.42 -8.39
C GLY A 368 7.71 -17.63 -9.30
N ARG A 369 6.79 -18.48 -8.92
CA ARG A 369 6.35 -19.64 -9.70
C ARG A 369 4.84 -19.77 -9.66
N MET A 370 4.27 -20.42 -10.66
CA MET A 370 2.85 -20.80 -10.65
C MET A 370 2.75 -22.32 -10.50
N ASP A 371 1.75 -22.78 -9.74
CA ASP A 371 1.42 -24.19 -9.65
C ASP A 371 0.47 -24.66 -10.79
N ALA A 372 0.12 -25.95 -10.79
CA ALA A 372 -0.76 -26.53 -11.79
C ALA A 372 -2.20 -26.00 -11.73
N ASP A 373 -2.62 -25.49 -10.57
CA ASP A 373 -3.94 -24.91 -10.36
C ASP A 373 -3.98 -23.41 -10.67
N GLY A 374 -2.84 -22.83 -11.07
CA GLY A 374 -2.70 -21.43 -11.46
C GLY A 374 -2.49 -20.46 -10.27
N TYR A 375 -2.14 -20.96 -9.09
CA TYR A 375 -1.77 -20.12 -7.95
C TYR A 375 -0.33 -19.63 -8.07
N LEU A 376 -0.13 -18.34 -7.79
CA LEU A 376 1.18 -17.69 -7.79
C LEU A 376 1.82 -17.78 -6.40
N TYR A 377 3.09 -18.14 -6.36
CA TYR A 377 3.95 -18.13 -5.18
C TYR A 377 5.11 -17.19 -5.44
N LEU A 378 5.23 -16.13 -4.63
CA LEU A 378 6.33 -15.17 -4.73
C LEU A 378 7.55 -15.70 -3.97
N SER A 379 8.72 -15.45 -4.54
CA SER A 379 10.00 -15.74 -3.87
C SER A 379 10.60 -14.48 -3.27
N ASP A 380 10.93 -13.48 -4.09
CA ASP A 380 11.38 -12.14 -3.70
C ASP A 380 11.50 -11.26 -4.97
N ARG A 381 12.04 -10.03 -4.81
CA ARG A 381 12.43 -9.23 -5.96
C ARG A 381 13.78 -9.66 -6.51
N GLN A 382 13.94 -9.65 -7.82
CA GLN A 382 15.21 -9.94 -8.49
C GLN A 382 16.35 -9.05 -7.96
N THR A 383 16.05 -7.78 -7.65
CA THR A 383 17.00 -6.79 -7.14
C THR A 383 17.44 -7.05 -5.69
N ASP A 384 16.63 -7.75 -4.92
CA ASP A 384 16.87 -8.03 -3.49
C ASP A 384 17.48 -9.42 -3.27
N MET A 385 17.42 -10.29 -4.28
CA MET A 385 18.01 -11.63 -4.24
C MET A 385 19.52 -11.56 -3.97
N ILE A 386 19.98 -12.35 -3.03
CA ILE A 386 21.39 -12.44 -2.65
C ILE A 386 22.00 -13.66 -3.34
N LEU A 387 22.97 -13.43 -4.22
CA LEU A 387 23.78 -14.52 -4.78
C LEU A 387 24.91 -14.86 -3.79
N CYS A 388 24.76 -15.98 -3.11
CA CYS A 388 25.69 -16.45 -2.07
C CYS A 388 26.25 -17.81 -2.45
N GLY A 389 27.55 -17.91 -2.80
CA GLY A 389 28.19 -19.16 -3.15
C GLY A 389 27.52 -19.92 -4.32
N GLY A 390 26.96 -19.20 -5.28
CA GLY A 390 26.23 -19.76 -6.42
C GLY A 390 24.77 -20.12 -6.13
N ALA A 391 24.28 -19.94 -4.89
CA ALA A 391 22.89 -20.14 -4.54
C ALA A 391 22.12 -18.81 -4.52
N ASN A 392 20.91 -18.82 -5.06
CA ASN A 392 19.98 -17.70 -4.99
C ASN A 392 19.27 -17.73 -3.63
N ILE A 393 19.53 -16.74 -2.78
CA ILE A 393 18.90 -16.56 -1.48
C ILE A 393 17.90 -15.43 -1.57
N TYR A 394 16.70 -15.69 -1.12
CA TYR A 394 15.62 -14.73 -1.09
C TYR A 394 15.45 -14.16 0.32
N PRO A 395 15.78 -12.88 0.56
CA PRO A 395 15.69 -12.24 1.87
C PRO A 395 14.39 -12.49 2.61
N ALA A 396 13.26 -12.41 1.93
CA ALA A 396 11.94 -12.58 2.55
C ALA A 396 11.76 -13.95 3.23
N GLU A 397 12.35 -15.02 2.69
CA GLU A 397 12.30 -16.37 3.30
C GLU A 397 13.08 -16.39 4.63
N VAL A 398 14.26 -15.77 4.63
CA VAL A 398 15.12 -15.72 5.83
C VAL A 398 14.52 -14.79 6.88
N GLU A 399 14.01 -13.60 6.45
CA GLU A 399 13.31 -12.65 7.31
C GLU A 399 12.08 -13.28 7.97
N ALA A 400 11.28 -14.04 7.23
CA ALA A 400 10.10 -14.73 7.78
C ALA A 400 10.47 -15.71 8.89
N ALA A 401 11.61 -16.40 8.77
CA ALA A 401 12.10 -17.30 9.82
C ALA A 401 12.64 -16.52 11.03
N ILE A 402 13.33 -15.40 10.82
CA ILE A 402 13.84 -14.53 11.90
C ILE A 402 12.66 -13.89 12.65
N ASP A 403 11.70 -13.35 11.92
CA ASP A 403 10.54 -12.63 12.47
C ASP A 403 9.61 -13.54 13.29
N ALA A 404 9.70 -14.87 13.10
CA ALA A 404 9.00 -15.86 13.91
C ALA A 404 9.65 -16.09 15.31
N PHE A 405 10.86 -15.57 15.55
CA PHE A 405 11.54 -15.74 16.83
C PHE A 405 10.98 -14.77 17.89
N PRO A 406 10.66 -15.28 19.10
CA PRO A 406 10.12 -14.44 20.18
C PRO A 406 11.05 -13.26 20.53
N GLY A 407 10.49 -12.05 20.62
CA GLY A 407 11.24 -10.83 20.92
C GLY A 407 11.76 -10.07 19.70
N VAL A 408 11.69 -10.65 18.50
CA VAL A 408 11.96 -9.95 17.24
C VAL A 408 10.72 -9.12 16.82
N ARG A 409 10.91 -7.82 16.56
CA ARG A 409 9.86 -6.94 16.04
C ARG A 409 9.80 -6.95 14.52
N SER A 410 10.96 -7.00 13.87
CA SER A 410 11.12 -7.15 12.42
C SER A 410 12.57 -7.45 12.09
N SER A 411 12.84 -7.89 10.86
CA SER A 411 14.21 -8.07 10.38
C SER A 411 14.39 -7.53 8.95
N ALA A 412 15.65 -7.35 8.58
CA ALA A 412 16.07 -7.06 7.21
C ALA A 412 17.30 -7.92 6.88
N VAL A 413 17.24 -8.64 5.78
CA VAL A 413 18.32 -9.49 5.31
C VAL A 413 18.95 -8.88 4.05
N ILE A 414 20.27 -8.74 4.07
CA ILE A 414 21.06 -8.14 2.98
C ILE A 414 22.28 -9.02 2.66
N GLY A 415 22.80 -8.89 1.44
CA GLY A 415 24.07 -9.47 1.02
C GLY A 415 25.20 -8.50 1.25
N LEU A 416 26.20 -8.86 2.06
CA LEU A 416 27.43 -8.12 2.19
C LEU A 416 28.55 -8.80 1.38
N PRO A 417 29.51 -8.03 0.78
CA PRO A 417 30.61 -8.59 0.03
C PRO A 417 31.40 -9.64 0.84
N HIS A 418 31.74 -10.77 0.20
CA HIS A 418 32.49 -11.85 0.81
C HIS A 418 33.47 -12.45 -0.21
N GLU A 419 34.73 -12.64 0.19
CA GLU A 419 35.82 -13.05 -0.71
C GLU A 419 35.51 -14.37 -1.47
N ASP A 420 35.00 -15.40 -0.79
CA ASP A 420 34.78 -16.72 -1.39
C ASP A 420 33.35 -16.90 -1.98
N LEU A 421 32.37 -16.18 -1.47
CA LEU A 421 30.95 -16.42 -1.78
C LEU A 421 30.33 -15.35 -2.71
N GLY A 422 31.11 -14.31 -3.05
CA GLY A 422 30.60 -13.11 -3.69
C GLY A 422 29.80 -12.25 -2.70
N ASN A 423 28.74 -12.78 -2.10
CA ASN A 423 28.06 -12.16 -0.96
C ASN A 423 27.85 -13.20 0.17
N ALA A 424 27.88 -12.72 1.42
CA ALA A 424 27.42 -13.45 2.59
C ALA A 424 26.09 -12.87 3.06
N ILE A 425 25.24 -13.72 3.62
CA ILE A 425 23.96 -13.30 4.19
C ILE A 425 24.22 -12.62 5.53
N HIS A 426 23.73 -11.39 5.67
CA HIS A 426 23.75 -10.61 6.89
C HIS A 426 22.34 -10.27 7.32
N ALA A 427 22.01 -10.53 8.58
CA ALA A 427 20.70 -10.23 9.15
C ALA A 427 20.79 -9.02 10.11
N ILE A 428 19.97 -8.02 9.89
CA ILE A 428 19.73 -6.90 10.81
C ILE A 428 18.43 -7.23 11.52
N VAL A 429 18.48 -7.37 12.85
CA VAL A 429 17.37 -7.85 13.67
C VAL A 429 16.93 -6.72 14.60
N ASP A 430 15.71 -6.27 14.42
CA ASP A 430 15.07 -5.28 15.25
C ASP A 430 14.50 -5.98 16.50
N ALA A 431 15.21 -5.83 17.62
CA ALA A 431 14.87 -6.44 18.92
C ALA A 431 14.82 -5.36 20.02
N PRO A 432 13.72 -4.59 20.15
CA PRO A 432 13.65 -3.38 20.96
C PRO A 432 13.87 -3.62 22.46
N HIS A 433 13.70 -4.83 22.93
CA HIS A 433 13.89 -5.17 24.35
C HIS A 433 15.25 -5.80 24.67
N GLY A 434 16.12 -5.98 23.69
CA GLY A 434 17.49 -6.51 23.87
C GLY A 434 17.58 -7.93 24.43
N ASN A 435 16.50 -8.71 24.38
CA ASN A 435 16.38 -10.04 24.98
C ASN A 435 16.52 -11.19 23.97
N VAL A 436 16.97 -10.91 22.75
CA VAL A 436 17.20 -11.92 21.71
C VAL A 436 18.64 -12.37 21.74
N SER A 437 18.87 -13.63 22.11
CA SER A 437 20.18 -14.25 22.03
C SER A 437 20.51 -14.68 20.61
N GLN A 438 21.68 -14.29 20.08
CA GLN A 438 22.12 -14.71 18.75
C GLN A 438 22.23 -16.23 18.63
N ALA A 439 22.69 -16.92 19.69
CA ALA A 439 22.83 -18.36 19.69
C ALA A 439 21.46 -19.08 19.58
N ASP A 440 20.47 -18.59 20.33
CA ASP A 440 19.14 -19.17 20.31
C ASP A 440 18.42 -18.86 18.97
N LEU A 441 18.66 -17.66 18.41
CA LEU A 441 18.15 -17.31 17.09
C LEU A 441 18.75 -18.20 16.00
N ILE A 442 20.08 -18.47 16.03
CA ILE A 442 20.72 -19.36 15.07
C ILE A 442 20.14 -20.78 15.19
N ALA A 443 20.00 -21.32 16.40
CA ALA A 443 19.40 -22.63 16.62
C ALA A 443 17.97 -22.70 16.04
N HIS A 444 17.16 -21.67 16.28
CA HIS A 444 15.82 -21.55 15.69
C HIS A 444 15.82 -21.54 14.15
N LEU A 445 16.80 -20.86 13.55
CA LEU A 445 16.92 -20.77 12.10
C LEU A 445 17.41 -22.09 11.49
N GLU A 446 18.32 -22.80 12.14
CA GLU A 446 18.83 -24.11 11.67
C GLU A 446 17.74 -25.19 11.64
N GLU A 447 16.70 -25.06 12.46
CA GLU A 447 15.54 -25.96 12.43
C GLU A 447 14.58 -25.66 11.25
N ARG A 448 14.62 -24.45 10.69
CA ARG A 448 13.63 -23.93 9.71
C ARG A 448 14.20 -23.68 8.34
N LEU A 449 15.49 -23.44 8.25
CA LEU A 449 16.19 -23.11 7.00
C LEU A 449 17.29 -24.12 6.71
N VAL A 450 17.51 -24.39 5.43
CA VAL A 450 18.72 -25.13 5.03
C VAL A 450 19.95 -24.30 5.37
N ARG A 451 21.01 -24.96 5.81
CA ARG A 451 22.22 -24.37 6.41
C ARG A 451 22.81 -23.20 5.61
N TYR A 452 22.77 -23.26 4.27
CA TYR A 452 23.35 -22.20 3.42
C TYR A 452 22.50 -20.92 3.38
N LYS A 453 21.26 -20.94 3.88
CA LYS A 453 20.37 -19.78 4.03
C LYS A 453 20.45 -19.11 5.40
N VAL A 454 21.07 -19.78 6.38
CA VAL A 454 21.23 -19.18 7.72
C VAL A 454 22.25 -18.04 7.63
N PRO A 455 21.92 -16.83 8.13
CA PRO A 455 22.82 -15.69 8.11
C PRO A 455 24.15 -15.99 8.80
N ARG A 456 25.24 -15.51 8.20
CA ARG A 456 26.59 -15.66 8.76
C ARG A 456 26.93 -14.58 9.78
N SER A 457 26.25 -13.46 9.72
CA SER A 457 26.43 -12.36 10.66
C SER A 457 25.09 -11.72 11.01
N PHE A 458 25.02 -11.20 12.23
CA PHE A 458 23.84 -10.59 12.81
C PHE A 458 24.20 -9.25 13.41
N GLU A 459 23.32 -8.27 13.21
CA GLU A 459 23.31 -6.97 13.86
C GLU A 459 21.98 -6.80 14.60
N PHE A 460 22.00 -6.47 15.87
CA PHE A 460 20.80 -6.22 16.67
C PHE A 460 20.60 -4.73 16.82
N VAL A 461 19.41 -4.24 16.47
CA VAL A 461 19.04 -2.84 16.53
C VAL A 461 17.76 -2.68 17.36
N VAL A 462 17.53 -1.47 17.86
CA VAL A 462 16.30 -1.09 18.57
C VAL A 462 15.43 -0.14 17.72
N GLU A 463 16.02 0.40 16.67
CA GLU A 463 15.33 1.28 15.72
C GLU A 463 14.49 0.46 14.73
N PRO A 464 13.29 0.94 14.35
CA PRO A 464 12.47 0.27 13.36
C PRO A 464 13.16 0.20 11.99
N LEU A 465 13.28 -1.01 11.43
CA LEU A 465 13.88 -1.26 10.11
C LEU A 465 12.91 -1.00 8.95
N ARG A 466 11.63 -0.93 9.25
CA ARG A 466 10.57 -0.77 8.25
C ARG A 466 9.86 0.56 8.43
N ASP A 467 9.50 1.19 7.31
CA ASP A 467 8.67 2.38 7.31
C ASP A 467 7.21 2.05 7.73
N ASP A 468 6.36 3.09 7.83
CA ASP A 468 4.96 2.97 8.23
C ASP A 468 4.10 2.13 7.25
N ALA A 469 4.60 1.86 6.05
CA ALA A 469 4.00 0.95 5.07
C ALA A 469 4.58 -0.47 5.13
N GLY A 470 5.44 -0.76 6.09
CA GLY A 470 6.10 -2.05 6.25
C GLY A 470 7.25 -2.31 5.26
N LYS A 471 7.72 -1.29 4.54
CA LYS A 471 8.78 -1.43 3.54
C LYS A 471 10.15 -1.26 4.15
N VAL A 472 11.09 -2.11 3.70
CA VAL A 472 12.52 -2.06 4.02
C VAL A 472 13.29 -1.40 2.89
N ARG A 473 14.22 -0.49 3.22
CA ARG A 473 15.15 0.14 2.27
C ARG A 473 16.47 -0.65 2.21
N ARG A 474 16.45 -1.91 1.74
CA ARG A 474 17.61 -2.82 1.76
C ARG A 474 18.86 -2.23 1.12
N LYS A 475 18.72 -1.49 0.01
CA LYS A 475 19.85 -0.83 -0.62
C LYS A 475 20.55 0.15 0.31
N ALA A 476 19.80 1.02 0.99
CA ALA A 476 20.38 1.96 1.96
C ALA A 476 21.06 1.23 3.11
N LEU A 477 20.40 0.20 3.69
CA LEU A 477 20.98 -0.63 4.75
C LEU A 477 22.28 -1.32 4.31
N ARG A 478 22.36 -1.75 3.06
CA ARG A 478 23.58 -2.33 2.51
C ARG A 478 24.68 -1.27 2.29
N ASP A 479 24.33 -0.13 1.66
CA ASP A 479 25.30 0.92 1.31
C ASP A 479 25.95 1.54 2.59
N GLU A 480 25.25 1.51 3.73
CA GLU A 480 25.78 1.94 5.04
C GLU A 480 26.78 0.96 5.65
N ARG A 481 26.85 -0.30 5.16
CA ARG A 481 27.65 -1.41 5.75
C ARG A 481 28.72 -1.96 4.82
N VAL A 482 28.86 -1.38 3.63
CA VAL A 482 29.89 -1.65 2.62
C VAL A 482 30.77 -0.40 2.47
#